data_c6da340209a985c18f107b207d911864
#
_entry.id   c6da340209a985c18f107b207d911864
#
_cell.length_a   1.000
_cell.length_b   1.000
_cell.length_c   1.000
_cell.angle_alpha   90.00
_cell.angle_beta   90.00
_cell.angle_gamma   90.00
#
_symmetry.space_group_name_H-M   'P 1'
#
loop_
_entity.id
_entity.type
_entity.pdbx_description
1 polymer ?
#
loop_
_entity_poly.entity_id
_entity_poly.type
_entity_poly.pdbx_seq_one_letter_code
_entity_poly.pdbx_strand_id
1 'polypeptide(L)' 'MVELVNHIVTALVDNKDQVSVTEEGDVIVVKVAKDDMGKVIGKQGRNIKSIRSVVSAASKKLGRTYTVEIDE' A
#
# COMPACT_ATOMS: atom_id res chain seq x y z
N MET A 1 6.43 8.79 -1.90
CA MET A 1 5.39 7.78 -2.15
C MET A 1 5.30 6.73 -1.05
N VAL A 2 6.45 6.24 -0.56
CA VAL A 2 6.48 5.26 0.55
C VAL A 2 5.77 5.80 1.78
N GLU A 3 6.01 7.04 2.17
CA GLU A 3 5.37 7.63 3.34
C GLU A 3 3.85 7.67 3.23
N LEU A 4 3.34 8.00 2.05
CA LEU A 4 1.90 8.04 1.82
C LEU A 4 1.29 6.64 1.97
N VAL A 5 1.88 5.65 1.33
CA VAL A 5 1.37 4.27 1.39
C VAL A 5 1.49 3.73 2.81
N ASN A 6 2.62 3.99 3.48
CA ASN A 6 2.82 3.55 4.85
C ASN A 6 1.75 4.13 5.79
N HIS A 7 1.41 5.41 5.61
CA HIS A 7 0.39 6.07 6.41
C HIS A 7 -0.98 5.39 6.23
N ILE A 8 -1.35 5.12 4.98
CA ILE A 8 -2.63 4.49 4.65
C ILE A 8 -2.69 3.07 5.23
N VAL A 9 -1.66 2.27 4.98
CA VAL A 9 -1.62 0.88 5.43
C VAL A 9 -1.63 0.79 6.95
N THR A 10 -0.84 1.64 7.62
CA THR A 10 -0.77 1.64 9.08
C THR A 10 -2.14 1.95 9.71
N ALA A 11 -2.94 2.77 9.05
CA ALA A 11 -4.27 3.10 9.53
C ALA A 11 -5.26 1.92 9.41
N LEU A 12 -4.96 0.94 8.56
CA LEU A 12 -5.86 -0.18 8.29
C LEU A 12 -5.58 -1.42 9.14
N VAL A 13 -4.39 -1.54 9.68
CA VAL A 13 -3.94 -2.78 10.33
C VAL A 13 -3.90 -2.66 11.85
N ASP A 14 -3.91 -3.81 12.53
CA ASP A 14 -3.77 -3.88 13.97
C ASP A 14 -2.30 -3.98 14.39
N ASN A 15 -1.51 -4.77 13.67
CA ASN A 15 -0.10 -5.00 13.97
C ASN A 15 0.77 -3.96 13.27
N LYS A 16 0.72 -2.74 13.77
CA LYS A 16 1.37 -1.59 13.13
C LYS A 16 2.90 -1.71 13.08
N ASP A 17 3.47 -2.42 14.03
CA ASP A 17 4.91 -2.65 14.12
C ASP A 17 5.42 -3.63 13.05
N GLN A 18 4.52 -4.36 12.40
CA GLN A 18 4.87 -5.30 11.35
C GLN A 18 4.67 -4.74 9.93
N VAL A 19 4.28 -3.48 9.82
CA VAL A 19 4.12 -2.84 8.53
C VAL A 19 5.49 -2.47 7.97
N SER A 20 5.74 -2.87 6.72
CA SER A 20 6.95 -2.51 6.00
C SER A 20 6.55 -2.09 4.59
N VAL A 21 6.93 -0.88 4.21
CA VAL A 21 6.67 -0.37 2.87
C VAL A 21 8.01 0.02 2.26
N THR A 22 8.33 -0.59 1.13
CA THR A 22 9.58 -0.33 0.44
C THR A 22 9.32 0.07 -1.00
N GLU A 23 10.27 0.77 -1.59
CA GLU A 23 10.20 1.17 -2.99
C GLU A 23 11.31 0.47 -3.75
N GLU A 24 10.92 -0.26 -4.79
CA GLU A 24 11.85 -0.94 -5.67
C GLU A 24 11.55 -0.49 -7.10
N GLY A 25 12.36 0.46 -7.61
CA GLY A 25 12.09 1.09 -8.90
C GLY A 25 10.76 1.84 -8.82
N ASP A 26 9.82 1.49 -9.66
CA ASP A 26 8.47 2.08 -9.67
C ASP A 26 7.43 1.22 -8.96
N VAL A 27 7.88 0.24 -8.19
CA VAL A 27 6.99 -0.65 -7.44
C VAL A 27 7.07 -0.33 -5.96
N ILE A 28 5.91 -0.12 -5.35
CA ILE A 28 5.80 0.04 -3.90
C ILE A 28 5.38 -1.30 -3.33
N VAL A 29 6.25 -1.92 -2.55
CA VAL A 29 6.00 -3.23 -1.95
C VAL A 29 5.52 -3.05 -0.52
N VAL A 30 4.35 -3.58 -0.23
CA VAL A 30 3.72 -3.50 1.10
C VAL A 30 3.78 -4.87 1.76
N LYS A 31 4.30 -4.90 2.98
CA LYS A 31 4.34 -6.12 3.78
C LYS A 31 3.67 -5.83 5.13
N VAL A 32 2.76 -6.70 5.52
CA VAL A 32 2.04 -6.59 6.78
C VAL A 32 1.98 -7.96 7.45
N ALA A 33 1.53 -7.98 8.70
CA ALA A 33 1.29 -9.26 9.40
C ALA A 33 0.26 -10.06 8.60
N LYS A 34 0.44 -11.37 8.58
CA LYS A 34 -0.45 -12.28 7.85
C LYS A 34 -1.92 -12.06 8.24
N ASP A 35 -2.17 -11.83 9.52
CA ASP A 35 -3.53 -11.62 10.03
C ASP A 35 -4.14 -10.31 9.53
N ASP A 36 -3.32 -9.37 9.10
CA ASP A 36 -3.79 -8.06 8.63
C ASP A 36 -3.94 -7.97 7.11
N MET A 37 -3.51 -8.99 6.38
CA MET A 37 -3.61 -9.01 4.91
C MET A 37 -5.03 -8.73 4.42
N GLY A 38 -6.00 -9.39 5.02
CA GLY A 38 -7.39 -9.20 4.65
C GLY A 38 -7.88 -7.78 4.85
N LYS A 39 -7.31 -7.07 5.84
CA LYS A 39 -7.68 -5.67 6.11
C LYS A 39 -7.10 -4.73 5.06
N VAL A 40 -5.91 -5.01 4.58
CA VAL A 40 -5.27 -4.20 3.54
C VAL A 40 -5.96 -4.42 2.20
N ILE A 41 -6.29 -5.64 1.87
CA ILE A 41 -6.99 -5.97 0.62
C ILE A 41 -8.43 -5.46 0.70
N GLY A 42 -9.07 -5.70 1.83
CA GLY A 42 -10.44 -5.30 2.07
C GLY A 42 -11.46 -6.22 1.40
N LYS A 43 -12.72 -6.01 1.72
CA LYS A 43 -13.80 -6.82 1.17
C LYS A 43 -13.85 -6.63 -0.35
N GLN A 44 -13.76 -7.74 -1.08
CA GLN A 44 -13.78 -7.74 -2.54
C GLN A 44 -12.66 -6.89 -3.16
N GLY A 45 -11.56 -6.72 -2.43
CA GLY A 45 -10.41 -5.97 -2.91
C GLY A 45 -10.59 -4.46 -2.91
N ARG A 46 -11.57 -3.94 -2.18
CA ARG A 46 -11.89 -2.50 -2.21
C ARG A 46 -10.78 -1.62 -1.63
N ASN A 47 -10.17 -2.06 -0.54
CA ASN A 47 -9.12 -1.26 0.09
C ASN A 47 -7.88 -1.17 -0.80
N ILE A 48 -7.45 -2.29 -1.37
CA ILE A 48 -6.27 -2.27 -2.24
C ILE A 48 -6.53 -1.47 -3.52
N LYS A 49 -7.74 -1.51 -4.05
CA LYS A 49 -8.10 -0.68 -5.19
C LYS A 49 -8.03 0.81 -4.85
N SER A 50 -8.51 1.18 -3.67
CA SER A 50 -8.44 2.57 -3.20
C SER A 50 -7.01 3.02 -3.02
N ILE A 51 -6.15 2.18 -2.44
CA ILE A 51 -4.73 2.48 -2.27
C ILE A 51 -4.09 2.71 -3.63
N ARG A 52 -4.35 1.83 -4.58
CA ARG A 52 -3.81 1.96 -5.95
C ARG A 52 -4.28 3.24 -6.63
N SER A 53 -5.54 3.63 -6.43
CA SER A 53 -6.09 4.86 -6.99
C SER A 53 -5.39 6.10 -6.42
N VAL A 54 -5.17 6.12 -5.12
CA VAL A 54 -4.46 7.23 -4.47
C VAL A 54 -3.02 7.32 -4.97
N VAL A 55 -2.34 6.18 -5.06
CA VAL A 55 -0.96 6.13 -5.56
C VAL A 55 -0.91 6.59 -7.02
N SER A 56 -1.84 6.16 -7.84
CA SER A 56 -1.90 6.58 -9.24
C SER A 56 -2.07 8.09 -9.37
N ALA A 57 -2.96 8.68 -8.59
CA ALA A 57 -3.19 10.12 -8.62
C ALA A 57 -1.93 10.88 -8.17
N ALA A 58 -1.28 10.44 -7.11
CA ALA A 58 -0.05 11.05 -6.61
C ALA A 58 1.10 10.90 -7.62
N SER A 59 1.17 9.76 -8.29
CA SER A 59 2.19 9.48 -9.30
C SER A 59 2.14 10.47 -10.45
N LYS A 60 0.94 10.83 -10.88
CA LYS A 60 0.77 11.78 -11.98
C LYS A 60 1.37 13.14 -11.67
N LYS A 61 1.26 13.57 -10.41
CA LYS A 61 1.86 14.84 -9.99
C LYS A 61 3.37 14.80 -10.02
N LEU A 62 3.95 13.62 -9.80
CA LEU A 62 5.40 13.43 -9.80
C LEU A 62 5.95 13.13 -11.20
N GLY A 63 5.10 12.98 -12.19
CA GLY A 63 5.51 12.62 -13.56
C GLY A 63 6.04 11.20 -13.66
N ARG A 64 5.65 10.31 -12.75
CA ARG A 64 6.08 8.91 -12.72
C ARG A 64 4.86 8.01 -12.62
N THR A 65 5.05 6.73 -12.90
CA THR A 65 4.01 5.72 -12.74
C THR A 65 4.47 4.71 -11.70
N TYR A 66 3.74 4.64 -10.59
CA TYR A 66 4.02 3.67 -9.53
C TYR A 66 2.94 2.60 -9.53
N THR A 67 3.34 1.38 -9.18
CA THR A 67 2.42 0.28 -8.90
C THR A 67 2.57 -0.15 -7.46
N VAL A 68 1.54 -0.77 -6.92
CA VAL A 68 1.54 -1.26 -5.53
C VAL A 68 1.39 -2.76 -5.55
N GLU A 69 2.29 -3.44 -4.86
CA GLU A 69 2.24 -4.89 -4.69
C GLU A 69 2.20 -5.22 -3.21
N ILE A 70 1.45 -6.26 -2.87
CA ILE A 70 1.42 -6.78 -1.51
C ILE A 70 2.29 -8.03 -1.48
N ASP A 71 3.27 -8.03 -0.59
CA ASP A 71 4.16 -9.17 -0.39
C ASP A 71 3.45 -10.21 0.47
N GLU A 72 3.10 -11.30 -0.14
CA GLU A 72 2.50 -12.44 0.54
C GLU A 72 3.58 -13.40 1.02
#